data_c81ce53c8e16208d36eb05a5d531687b
#
_entry.id   c81ce53c8e16208d36eb05a5d531687b
#
_cell.length_a   1.000
_cell.length_b   1.000
_cell.length_c   1.000
_cell.angle_alpha   90.00
_cell.angle_beta   90.00
_cell.angle_gamma   90.00
#
_symmetry.space_group_name_H-M   'P 1'
#
loop_
_entity.id
_entity.type
_entity.pdbx_description
1 polymer ?
#
loop_
_entity_poly.entity_id
_entity_poly.type
_entity_poly.pdbx_seq_one_letter_code
_entity_poly.pdbx_strand_id
1 'polypeptide(L)'
;MTEKNGAAKAAKQLVDMVKSEFARRQEERRPLERGWELNMNFLCGNQYCDVNSYGEIEEDAPGFFWQTRRVFNYIAPVIDMRCAKLERIRPKPAVRAATDSESDMRCARISSAVLSSVCESEGLDGCITAATVWSEACGTAFYKIVWDSSAGNRIGGDGGGADGGARLVALSPFEIYPASLSVEKIDEQPDIMHAKALPVGDIYAAYGVRLAGRDIDMFSLSPYSAPVHSLTRTAPVRAAMHGYELVIERYERPTADRPAGRLTIVAGDTLVFDGDLPYVNRRGGVRGYPFVKQCSLPLAGSFFGGSIVDRLIPVQRAYNAVKNRKHEFLNRISMGTIAVEDGSLDTDELAEDGLMPGKVLVYRRGGTPPEMLTLGSVPSEFSEEEDRLVDEFARISGVGEMTRNANSFNSVTSATGLQLLIEQDEVRLNVSYEQIKSAIKELAGQVLCLYRQFSPQLRLMRGDEGGMFAFCARDICDDVVLEADSELNLTPARRRAAVYELLSSGLLTDDKGNIPQSVKNKLLARLGYSGMSGRADLEELHRARCEEENAVLADGYVAAKPYDDHDLHIQLHTAYLLGNQLSAQTEEAFLRHLAEHKNYLKEESNG
;
A
#
# COMPACT_ATOMS: atom_id res chain seq x y z
N MET A 1 -43.36 -5.69 29.52
CA MET A 1 -43.14 -6.88 28.66
C MET A 1 -43.38 -6.59 27.17
N THR A 2 -44.36 -5.78 26.81
CA THR A 2 -44.71 -5.40 25.42
C THR A 2 -43.61 -4.62 24.69
N GLU A 3 -42.95 -3.68 25.35
CA GLU A 3 -41.84 -2.88 24.73
C GLU A 3 -40.58 -3.71 24.43
N LYS A 4 -40.20 -4.62 25.35
CA LYS A 4 -39.05 -5.51 25.10
C LYS A 4 -39.28 -6.46 23.93
N ASN A 5 -40.52 -6.96 23.78
CA ASN A 5 -40.90 -7.80 22.65
C ASN A 5 -40.93 -7.01 21.32
N GLY A 6 -41.32 -5.74 21.35
CA GLY A 6 -41.27 -4.83 20.19
C GLY A 6 -39.84 -4.55 19.73
N ALA A 7 -38.94 -4.23 20.65
CA ALA A 7 -37.52 -3.99 20.36
C ALA A 7 -36.81 -5.25 19.83
N ALA A 8 -37.06 -6.40 20.41
CA ALA A 8 -36.50 -7.67 19.94
C ALA A 8 -36.99 -8.04 18.53
N LYS A 9 -38.25 -7.76 18.20
CA LYS A 9 -38.81 -7.99 16.86
C LYS A 9 -38.20 -7.03 15.83
N ALA A 10 -38.02 -5.75 16.18
CA ALA A 10 -37.37 -4.76 15.32
C ALA A 10 -35.90 -5.11 15.07
N ALA A 11 -35.16 -5.53 16.11
CA ALA A 11 -33.78 -5.98 15.96
C ALA A 11 -33.66 -7.19 15.01
N LYS A 12 -34.57 -8.18 15.16
CA LYS A 12 -34.60 -9.33 14.27
C LYS A 12 -34.91 -8.95 12.82
N GLN A 13 -35.86 -8.08 12.58
CA GLN A 13 -36.19 -7.59 11.24
C GLN A 13 -35.00 -6.86 10.60
N LEU A 14 -34.24 -6.09 11.40
CA LEU A 14 -33.04 -5.41 10.92
C LEU A 14 -31.94 -6.41 10.54
N VAL A 15 -31.70 -7.44 11.35
CA VAL A 15 -30.76 -8.52 11.05
C VAL A 15 -31.14 -9.23 9.74
N ASP A 16 -32.40 -9.62 9.61
CA ASP A 16 -32.91 -10.30 8.40
C ASP A 16 -32.76 -9.42 7.15
N MET A 17 -33.00 -8.11 7.27
CA MET A 17 -32.81 -7.14 6.18
C MET A 17 -31.31 -7.04 5.78
N VAL A 18 -30.41 -6.87 6.75
CA VAL A 18 -28.97 -6.76 6.47
C VAL A 18 -28.44 -8.04 5.80
N LYS A 19 -28.88 -9.21 6.27
CA LYS A 19 -28.47 -10.50 5.69
C LYS A 19 -29.00 -10.71 4.28
N SER A 20 -30.25 -10.37 4.02
CA SER A 20 -30.84 -10.48 2.68
C SER A 20 -30.17 -9.55 1.68
N GLU A 21 -29.85 -8.33 2.11
CA GLU A 21 -29.13 -7.37 1.27
C GLU A 21 -27.69 -7.81 1.02
N PHE A 22 -27.01 -8.36 2.03
CA PHE A 22 -25.68 -8.94 1.88
C PHE A 22 -25.68 -10.09 0.88
N ALA A 23 -26.61 -11.04 0.99
CA ALA A 23 -26.73 -12.16 0.07
C ALA A 23 -26.97 -11.69 -1.38
N ARG A 24 -27.81 -10.68 -1.59
CA ARG A 24 -28.03 -10.08 -2.90
C ARG A 24 -26.72 -9.50 -3.50
N ARG A 25 -25.98 -8.72 -2.71
CA ARG A 25 -24.70 -8.14 -3.15
C ARG A 25 -23.62 -9.20 -3.40
N GLN A 26 -23.61 -10.25 -2.61
CA GLN A 26 -22.69 -11.37 -2.83
C GLN A 26 -22.96 -12.04 -4.18
N GLU A 27 -24.23 -12.26 -4.52
CA GLU A 27 -24.59 -12.84 -5.82
C GLU A 27 -24.27 -11.91 -6.99
N GLU A 28 -24.56 -10.61 -6.87
CA GLU A 28 -24.23 -9.59 -7.88
C GLU A 28 -22.71 -9.48 -8.12
N ARG A 29 -21.89 -9.66 -7.06
CA ARG A 29 -20.43 -9.57 -7.13
C ARG A 29 -19.75 -10.87 -7.53
N ARG A 30 -20.45 -12.00 -7.49
CA ARG A 30 -19.90 -13.33 -7.73
C ARG A 30 -19.05 -13.47 -9.00
N PRO A 31 -19.43 -12.91 -10.16
CA PRO A 31 -18.59 -12.96 -11.36
C PRO A 31 -17.21 -12.30 -11.16
N LEU A 32 -17.16 -11.16 -10.45
CA LEU A 32 -15.91 -10.47 -10.15
C LEU A 32 -15.03 -11.29 -9.19
N GLU A 33 -15.64 -11.87 -8.16
CA GLU A 33 -14.93 -12.73 -7.21
C GLU A 33 -14.25 -13.92 -7.91
N ARG A 34 -14.94 -14.52 -8.90
CA ARG A 34 -14.35 -15.61 -9.68
C ARG A 34 -13.17 -15.17 -10.54
N GLY A 35 -13.23 -13.97 -11.11
CA GLY A 35 -12.08 -13.37 -11.80
C GLY A 35 -10.89 -13.18 -10.85
N TRP A 36 -11.12 -12.66 -9.65
CA TRP A 36 -10.06 -12.49 -8.65
C TRP A 36 -9.49 -13.83 -8.17
N GLU A 37 -10.32 -14.83 -7.95
CA GLU A 37 -9.90 -16.19 -7.61
C GLU A 37 -9.04 -16.80 -8.73
N LEU A 38 -9.42 -16.61 -9.99
CA LEU A 38 -8.64 -17.04 -11.14
C LEU A 38 -7.25 -16.38 -11.17
N ASN A 39 -7.20 -15.06 -10.94
CA ASN A 39 -5.95 -14.33 -10.86
C ASN A 39 -5.01 -14.85 -9.78
N MET A 40 -5.57 -15.13 -8.60
CA MET A 40 -4.83 -15.71 -7.48
C MET A 40 -4.32 -17.12 -7.81
N ASN A 41 -5.12 -17.95 -8.50
CA ASN A 41 -4.70 -19.25 -8.98
C ASN A 41 -3.49 -19.14 -9.92
N PHE A 42 -3.55 -18.23 -10.90
CA PHE A 42 -2.44 -18.01 -11.82
C PHE A 42 -1.17 -17.53 -11.12
N LEU A 43 -1.28 -16.63 -10.15
CA LEU A 43 -0.14 -16.18 -9.35
C LEU A 43 0.48 -17.32 -8.53
N CYS A 44 -0.36 -18.19 -7.95
CA CYS A 44 0.11 -19.35 -7.17
C CYS A 44 0.66 -20.49 -8.03
N GLY A 45 0.53 -20.41 -9.36
CA GLY A 45 1.02 -21.43 -10.28
C GLY A 45 -0.02 -22.50 -10.64
N ASN A 46 -1.27 -22.39 -10.20
CA ASN A 46 -2.38 -23.20 -10.71
C ASN A 46 -2.92 -22.54 -11.98
N GLN A 47 -2.30 -22.80 -13.13
CA GLN A 47 -2.55 -22.10 -14.39
C GLN A 47 -3.34 -22.92 -15.41
N TYR A 48 -3.68 -24.18 -15.09
CA TYR A 48 -4.55 -25.02 -15.90
C TYR A 48 -5.94 -25.07 -15.29
N CYS A 49 -6.54 -23.89 -15.14
CA CYS A 49 -7.91 -23.71 -14.67
C CYS A 49 -8.59 -22.57 -15.43
N ASP A 50 -9.91 -22.62 -15.50
CA ASP A 50 -10.73 -21.55 -16.08
C ASP A 50 -12.05 -21.43 -15.32
N VAL A 51 -12.75 -20.33 -15.53
CA VAL A 51 -14.11 -20.13 -15.02
C VAL A 51 -15.09 -20.75 -16.00
N ASN A 52 -15.80 -21.79 -15.58
CA ASN A 52 -16.80 -22.48 -16.42
C ASN A 52 -18.08 -21.63 -16.60
N SER A 53 -19.01 -22.11 -17.44
CA SER A 53 -20.28 -21.41 -17.72
C SER A 53 -21.19 -21.27 -16.49
N TYR A 54 -20.97 -22.04 -15.44
CA TYR A 54 -21.67 -21.95 -14.16
C TYR A 54 -21.00 -20.97 -13.17
N GLY A 55 -19.87 -20.38 -13.58
CA GLY A 55 -19.10 -19.46 -12.74
C GLY A 55 -18.30 -20.17 -11.65
N GLU A 56 -17.88 -21.40 -11.86
CA GLU A 56 -17.00 -22.15 -10.95
C GLU A 56 -15.62 -22.31 -11.59
N ILE A 57 -14.57 -22.34 -10.75
CA ILE A 57 -13.22 -22.60 -11.25
C ILE A 57 -13.06 -24.10 -11.42
N GLU A 58 -12.86 -24.51 -12.66
CA GLU A 58 -12.64 -25.89 -13.06
C GLU A 58 -11.21 -26.07 -13.55
N GLU A 59 -10.59 -27.20 -13.16
CA GLU A 59 -9.27 -27.56 -13.67
C GLU A 59 -9.40 -28.21 -15.05
N ASP A 60 -8.62 -27.71 -15.99
CA ASP A 60 -8.52 -28.30 -17.33
C ASP A 60 -7.89 -29.71 -17.22
N ALA A 61 -8.65 -30.73 -17.51
CA ALA A 61 -8.10 -32.09 -17.63
C ALA A 61 -7.11 -32.20 -18.80
N PRO A 62 -6.01 -32.94 -18.69
CA PRO A 62 -5.13 -33.18 -19.81
C PRO A 62 -5.88 -33.93 -20.93
N GLY A 63 -5.75 -33.44 -22.17
CA GLY A 63 -6.43 -34.06 -23.31
C GLY A 63 -5.97 -35.50 -23.58
N PHE A 64 -4.75 -35.83 -23.19
CA PHE A 64 -4.17 -37.16 -23.32
C PHE A 64 -3.34 -37.51 -22.07
N PHE A 65 -3.38 -38.77 -21.64
CA PHE A 65 -2.66 -39.25 -20.45
C PHE A 65 -1.12 -39.10 -20.50
N TRP A 66 -0.55 -39.07 -21.70
CA TRP A 66 0.89 -38.91 -21.93
C TRP A 66 1.32 -37.43 -22.01
N GLN A 67 0.37 -36.49 -22.06
CA GLN A 67 0.66 -35.07 -22.17
C GLN A 67 1.07 -34.49 -20.82
N THR A 68 2.35 -34.22 -20.67
CA THR A 68 2.86 -33.56 -19.46
C THR A 68 2.61 -32.06 -19.56
N ARG A 69 1.78 -31.53 -18.69
CA ARG A 69 1.53 -30.09 -18.59
C ARG A 69 2.37 -29.51 -17.44
N ARG A 70 3.45 -28.85 -17.78
CA ARG A 70 4.29 -28.11 -16.81
C ARG A 70 3.85 -26.66 -16.78
N VAL A 71 3.89 -26.05 -15.60
CA VAL A 71 3.64 -24.62 -15.41
C VAL A 71 4.98 -23.90 -15.35
N PHE A 72 5.13 -22.89 -16.20
CA PHE A 72 6.27 -21.98 -16.23
C PHE A 72 5.76 -20.60 -15.82
N ASN A 73 5.58 -20.39 -14.50
CA ASN A 73 4.96 -19.19 -13.97
C ASN A 73 5.82 -17.95 -14.22
N TYR A 74 5.45 -17.15 -15.22
CA TYR A 74 6.11 -15.91 -15.56
C TYR A 74 5.38 -14.68 -14.99
N ILE A 75 4.09 -14.82 -14.64
CA ILE A 75 3.27 -13.73 -14.06
C ILE A 75 3.81 -13.35 -12.67
N ALA A 76 4.11 -14.31 -11.80
CA ALA A 76 4.51 -14.03 -10.43
C ALA A 76 5.73 -13.09 -10.35
N PRO A 77 6.90 -13.38 -10.99
CA PRO A 77 8.05 -12.48 -10.93
C PRO A 77 7.78 -11.11 -11.58
N VAL A 78 6.87 -11.04 -12.56
CA VAL A 78 6.47 -9.76 -13.15
C VAL A 78 5.69 -8.91 -12.15
N ILE A 79 4.75 -9.49 -11.42
CA ILE A 79 3.99 -8.79 -10.38
C ILE A 79 4.90 -8.38 -9.21
N ASP A 80 5.80 -9.26 -8.76
CA ASP A 80 6.77 -8.94 -7.71
C ASP A 80 7.63 -7.72 -8.10
N MET A 81 8.06 -7.67 -9.35
CA MET A 81 8.85 -6.55 -9.86
C MET A 81 8.03 -5.26 -9.97
N ARG A 82 6.75 -5.33 -10.38
CA ARG A 82 5.84 -4.17 -10.37
C ARG A 82 5.64 -3.64 -8.96
N CYS A 83 5.34 -4.53 -8.01
CA CYS A 83 5.19 -4.16 -6.60
C CYS A 83 6.46 -3.49 -6.05
N ALA A 84 7.64 -4.07 -6.32
CA ALA A 84 8.92 -3.50 -5.90
C ALA A 84 9.20 -2.11 -6.50
N LYS A 85 8.84 -1.88 -7.78
CA LYS A 85 8.94 -0.55 -8.41
C LYS A 85 7.97 0.45 -7.78
N LEU A 86 6.70 0.06 -7.56
CA LEU A 86 5.69 0.91 -6.93
C LEU A 86 6.04 1.22 -5.46
N GLU A 87 6.66 0.27 -4.76
CA GLU A 87 7.14 0.46 -3.40
C GLU A 87 8.24 1.52 -3.30
N ARG A 88 9.13 1.57 -4.29
CA ARG A 88 10.22 2.55 -4.32
C ARG A 88 9.75 4.00 -4.49
N ILE A 89 8.60 4.22 -5.12
CA ILE A 89 8.11 5.55 -5.52
C ILE A 89 7.13 6.15 -4.49
N ARG A 90 7.01 5.60 -3.28
CA ARG A 90 6.00 6.04 -2.31
C ARG A 90 6.27 7.46 -1.78
N PRO A 91 5.30 8.39 -1.91
CA PRO A 91 5.42 9.70 -1.32
C PRO A 91 5.17 9.66 0.19
N LYS A 92 5.85 10.51 0.93
CA LYS A 92 5.55 10.73 2.34
C LYS A 92 4.46 11.78 2.50
N PRO A 93 3.43 11.53 3.32
CA PRO A 93 2.43 12.55 3.60
C PRO A 93 3.01 13.62 4.53
N ALA A 94 2.78 14.87 4.19
CA ALA A 94 3.09 16.04 5.01
C ALA A 94 1.89 16.98 5.05
N VAL A 95 1.88 17.91 5.97
CA VAL A 95 0.80 18.89 6.10
C VAL A 95 1.33 20.27 5.76
N ARG A 96 0.59 20.99 4.91
CA ARG A 96 0.90 22.37 4.54
C ARG A 96 0.11 23.33 5.42
N ALA A 97 0.75 24.42 5.84
CA ALA A 97 0.07 25.51 6.51
C ALA A 97 -0.96 26.17 5.57
N ALA A 98 -2.13 26.51 6.09
CA ALA A 98 -3.17 27.18 5.32
C ALA A 98 -2.80 28.63 4.97
N THR A 99 -2.11 29.30 5.89
CA THR A 99 -1.57 30.66 5.75
C THR A 99 -0.14 30.71 6.24
N ASP A 100 0.56 31.81 5.97
CA ASP A 100 1.92 32.06 6.48
C ASP A 100 1.92 32.52 7.96
N SER A 101 0.78 32.42 8.64
CA SER A 101 0.71 32.76 10.08
C SER A 101 1.49 31.75 10.91
N GLU A 102 2.13 32.21 11.97
CA GLU A 102 2.93 31.38 12.86
C GLU A 102 2.08 30.25 13.51
N SER A 103 0.83 30.54 13.84
CA SER A 103 -0.12 29.55 14.36
C SER A 103 -0.37 28.41 13.35
N ASP A 104 -0.62 28.74 12.08
CA ASP A 104 -0.89 27.73 11.04
C ASP A 104 0.36 26.93 10.68
N MET A 105 1.52 27.57 10.68
CA MET A 105 2.80 26.87 10.47
C MET A 105 3.11 25.91 11.64
N ARG A 106 2.80 26.32 12.88
CA ARG A 106 2.91 25.43 14.04
C ARG A 106 1.95 24.25 13.96
N CYS A 107 0.68 24.49 13.63
CA CYS A 107 -0.31 23.44 13.43
C CYS A 107 0.10 22.46 12.31
N ALA A 108 0.66 22.94 11.22
CA ALA A 108 1.15 22.10 10.14
C ALA A 108 2.35 21.23 10.57
N ARG A 109 3.30 21.79 11.32
CA ARG A 109 4.43 21.04 11.87
C ARG A 109 3.97 19.95 12.84
N ILE A 110 3.08 20.27 13.77
CA ILE A 110 2.50 19.31 14.72
C ILE A 110 1.74 18.20 13.98
N SER A 111 0.89 18.56 13.01
CA SER A 111 0.12 17.59 12.23
C SER A 111 1.01 16.67 11.40
N SER A 112 2.09 17.19 10.81
CA SER A 112 3.08 16.36 10.11
C SER A 112 3.81 15.41 11.05
N ALA A 113 4.18 15.87 12.26
CA ALA A 113 4.81 15.02 13.27
C ALA A 113 3.86 13.93 13.78
N VAL A 114 2.56 14.23 13.96
CA VAL A 114 1.53 13.23 14.31
C VAL A 114 1.41 12.19 13.20
N LEU A 115 1.32 12.61 11.92
CA LEU A 115 1.27 11.67 10.79
C LEU A 115 2.49 10.77 10.74
N SER A 116 3.68 11.33 10.85
CA SER A 116 4.93 10.58 10.82
C SER A 116 4.98 9.53 11.94
N SER A 117 4.64 9.92 13.18
CA SER A 117 4.58 9.01 14.32
C SER A 117 3.55 7.88 14.13
N VAL A 118 2.36 8.18 13.56
CA VAL A 118 1.33 7.16 13.29
C VAL A 118 1.78 6.25 12.14
N CYS A 119 2.37 6.79 11.09
CA CYS A 119 2.89 6.00 9.97
C CYS A 119 3.94 4.99 10.45
N GLU A 120 4.82 5.39 11.37
CA GLU A 120 5.83 4.52 11.93
C GLU A 120 5.23 3.47 12.89
N SER A 121 4.37 3.89 13.82
CA SER A 121 3.79 2.99 14.84
C SER A 121 2.85 1.96 14.27
N GLU A 122 2.03 2.31 13.27
CA GLU A 122 1.06 1.41 12.62
C GLU A 122 1.65 0.66 11.42
N GLY A 123 2.91 0.92 11.06
CA GLY A 123 3.56 0.26 9.93
C GLY A 123 2.85 0.56 8.60
N LEU A 124 2.55 1.83 8.34
CA LEU A 124 1.85 2.26 7.11
C LEU A 124 2.48 1.65 5.86
N ASP A 125 3.80 1.59 5.79
CA ASP A 125 4.51 1.01 4.64
C ASP A 125 4.11 -0.45 4.39
N GLY A 126 3.99 -1.25 5.44
CA GLY A 126 3.52 -2.64 5.36
C GLY A 126 2.07 -2.74 4.88
N CYS A 127 1.18 -1.86 5.37
CA CYS A 127 -0.21 -1.79 4.92
C CYS A 127 -0.31 -1.41 3.44
N ILE A 128 0.48 -0.43 2.97
CA ILE A 128 0.51 -0.03 1.55
C ILE A 128 1.06 -1.15 0.69
N THR A 129 2.11 -1.87 1.14
CA THR A 129 2.64 -3.04 0.42
C THR A 129 1.56 -4.09 0.25
N ALA A 130 0.87 -4.47 1.33
CA ALA A 130 -0.21 -5.46 1.27
C ALA A 130 -1.36 -5.03 0.35
N ALA A 131 -1.79 -3.77 0.44
CA ALA A 131 -2.82 -3.23 -0.44
C ALA A 131 -2.36 -3.16 -1.90
N THR A 132 -1.08 -2.86 -2.17
CA THR A 132 -0.53 -2.84 -3.53
C THR A 132 -0.53 -4.23 -4.14
N VAL A 133 -0.15 -5.26 -3.39
CA VAL A 133 -0.24 -6.66 -3.85
C VAL A 133 -1.68 -7.04 -4.18
N TRP A 134 -2.65 -6.69 -3.32
CA TRP A 134 -4.07 -6.93 -3.59
C TRP A 134 -4.57 -6.17 -4.82
N SER A 135 -4.19 -4.90 -4.97
CA SER A 135 -4.63 -4.09 -6.11
C SER A 135 -4.04 -4.60 -7.43
N GLU A 136 -2.78 -5.05 -7.46
CA GLU A 136 -2.17 -5.63 -8.65
C GLU A 136 -2.77 -7.00 -9.00
N ALA A 137 -3.08 -7.84 -7.99
CA ALA A 137 -3.65 -9.17 -8.18
C ALA A 137 -5.15 -9.14 -8.55
N CYS A 138 -5.95 -8.34 -7.84
CA CYS A 138 -7.42 -8.32 -7.95
C CYS A 138 -7.97 -7.01 -8.52
N GLY A 139 -7.11 -6.05 -8.89
CA GLY A 139 -7.50 -4.75 -9.44
C GLY A 139 -7.83 -3.67 -8.42
N THR A 140 -8.21 -4.04 -7.21
CA THR A 140 -8.59 -3.09 -6.14
C THR A 140 -8.21 -3.62 -4.78
N ALA A 141 -7.80 -2.72 -3.90
CA ALA A 141 -7.62 -2.95 -2.48
C ALA A 141 -8.29 -1.82 -1.68
N PHE A 142 -8.52 -2.08 -0.41
CA PHE A 142 -9.10 -1.10 0.49
C PHE A 142 -8.26 -0.97 1.75
N TYR A 143 -8.39 0.17 2.39
CA TYR A 143 -7.88 0.42 3.73
C TYR A 143 -9.05 0.73 4.64
N LYS A 144 -8.98 0.26 5.88
CA LYS A 144 -9.92 0.62 6.94
C LYS A 144 -9.15 1.34 8.03
N ILE A 145 -9.66 2.49 8.42
CA ILE A 145 -9.08 3.32 9.46
C ILE A 145 -10.07 3.36 10.61
N VAL A 146 -9.65 2.93 11.78
CA VAL A 146 -10.49 2.90 12.98
C VAL A 146 -9.77 3.53 14.15
N TRP A 147 -10.51 4.04 15.11
CA TRP A 147 -9.96 4.49 16.38
C TRP A 147 -9.97 3.34 17.37
N ASP A 148 -8.80 2.99 17.90
CA ASP A 148 -8.66 1.98 18.95
C ASP A 148 -8.42 2.70 20.28
N SER A 149 -9.41 2.67 21.17
CA SER A 149 -9.36 3.31 22.48
C SER A 149 -8.40 2.62 23.46
N SER A 150 -7.94 1.41 23.14
CA SER A 150 -7.01 0.64 23.96
C SER A 150 -5.54 0.86 23.56
N ALA A 151 -5.31 1.51 22.41
CA ALA A 151 -3.97 1.82 21.90
C ALA A 151 -3.40 3.10 22.52
N GLY A 152 -2.12 3.37 22.27
CA GLY A 152 -1.44 4.58 22.72
C GLY A 152 -0.80 4.48 24.10
N ASN A 153 -0.39 5.62 24.65
CA ASN A 153 0.27 5.68 25.95
C ASN A 153 -0.74 5.52 27.09
N ARG A 154 -0.34 4.84 28.15
CA ARG A 154 -1.17 4.75 29.35
C ARG A 154 -1.09 6.05 30.14
N ILE A 155 -2.24 6.66 30.41
CA ILE A 155 -2.37 7.87 31.23
C ILE A 155 -2.55 7.46 32.68
N GLY A 156 -1.62 7.84 33.56
CA GLY A 156 -1.69 7.55 35.00
C GLY A 156 -1.15 6.17 35.39
N GLY A 157 -0.93 5.93 36.68
CA GLY A 157 -0.42 4.66 37.21
C GLY A 157 -1.37 3.47 37.01
N ASP A 158 -1.15 2.36 37.72
CA ASP A 158 -1.82 1.04 37.62
C ASP A 158 -3.38 1.04 37.55
N GLY A 159 -4.01 1.67 36.63
CA GLY A 159 -5.45 1.77 36.45
C GLY A 159 -5.89 2.84 35.47
N GLY A 160 -4.95 3.60 34.90
CA GLY A 160 -5.23 4.63 33.91
C GLY A 160 -5.60 4.05 32.54
N GLY A 161 -6.56 4.68 31.86
CA GLY A 161 -6.94 4.35 30.49
C GLY A 161 -5.83 4.66 29.48
N ALA A 162 -5.88 4.06 28.31
CA ALA A 162 -5.00 4.41 27.19
C ALA A 162 -5.51 5.67 26.47
N ASP A 163 -4.59 6.41 25.84
CA ASP A 163 -4.93 7.61 25.07
C ASP A 163 -5.76 7.33 23.79
N GLY A 164 -5.79 6.07 23.37
CA GLY A 164 -6.30 5.64 22.10
C GLY A 164 -5.34 5.98 20.94
N GLY A 165 -5.56 5.40 19.78
CA GLY A 165 -4.78 5.65 18.58
C GLY A 165 -5.53 5.28 17.31
N ALA A 166 -5.14 5.86 16.18
CA ALA A 166 -5.65 5.42 14.90
C ALA A 166 -5.01 4.08 14.53
N ARG A 167 -5.80 3.13 14.05
CA ARG A 167 -5.35 1.83 13.56
C ARG A 167 -5.67 1.70 12.08
N LEU A 168 -4.67 1.24 11.32
CA LEU A 168 -4.73 1.07 9.88
C LEU A 168 -4.71 -0.42 9.53
N VAL A 169 -5.64 -0.84 8.67
CA VAL A 169 -5.72 -2.24 8.20
C VAL A 169 -5.93 -2.24 6.70
N ALA A 170 -5.10 -2.98 5.96
CA ALA A 170 -5.33 -3.27 4.55
C ALA A 170 -6.38 -4.37 4.41
N LEU A 171 -7.37 -4.16 3.57
CA LEU A 171 -8.46 -5.09 3.32
C LEU A 171 -8.41 -5.60 1.89
N SER A 172 -8.76 -6.87 1.73
CA SER A 172 -8.95 -7.49 0.43
C SER A 172 -10.24 -7.00 -0.23
N PRO A 173 -10.35 -7.04 -1.58
CA PRO A 173 -11.61 -6.69 -2.25
C PRO A 173 -12.74 -7.67 -1.92
N PHE A 174 -12.43 -8.85 -1.44
CA PHE A 174 -13.42 -9.87 -1.05
C PHE A 174 -14.25 -9.49 0.19
N GLU A 175 -13.76 -8.55 1.02
CA GLU A 175 -14.41 -8.15 2.26
C GLU A 175 -15.37 -6.96 2.10
N ILE A 176 -15.30 -6.20 0.97
CA ILE A 176 -16.06 -4.96 0.76
C ILE A 176 -17.20 -5.16 -0.24
N TYR A 177 -18.40 -4.81 0.17
CA TYR A 177 -19.64 -4.96 -0.60
C TYR A 177 -20.32 -3.59 -0.77
N PRO A 178 -20.08 -2.87 -1.90
CA PRO A 178 -20.75 -1.59 -2.17
C PRO A 178 -22.24 -1.80 -2.47
N ALA A 179 -23.04 -0.73 -2.32
CA ALA A 179 -24.44 -0.76 -2.71
C ALA A 179 -24.63 -0.82 -4.22
N SER A 180 -23.73 -0.19 -4.99
CA SER A 180 -23.76 -0.18 -6.45
C SER A 180 -22.37 -0.43 -7.01
N LEU A 181 -22.27 -1.32 -8.00
CA LEU A 181 -21.03 -1.61 -8.71
C LEU A 181 -20.67 -0.52 -9.75
N SER A 182 -21.61 0.35 -10.11
CA SER A 182 -21.44 1.41 -11.11
C SER A 182 -21.00 2.76 -10.55
N VAL A 183 -21.05 2.96 -9.23
CA VAL A 183 -20.62 4.19 -8.55
C VAL A 183 -19.16 4.09 -8.20
N GLU A 184 -18.31 4.92 -8.79
CA GLU A 184 -16.85 4.82 -8.67
C GLU A 184 -16.32 5.17 -7.28
N LYS A 185 -16.84 6.23 -6.65
CA LYS A 185 -16.28 6.76 -5.40
C LYS A 185 -16.97 6.16 -4.18
N ILE A 186 -16.18 5.92 -3.14
CA ILE A 186 -16.67 5.42 -1.85
C ILE A 186 -17.68 6.39 -1.24
N ASP A 187 -17.37 7.68 -1.20
CA ASP A 187 -18.23 8.71 -0.57
C ASP A 187 -19.57 8.90 -1.27
N GLU A 188 -19.69 8.53 -2.54
CA GLU A 188 -20.91 8.62 -3.32
C GLU A 188 -21.82 7.39 -3.15
N GLN A 189 -21.30 6.29 -2.58
CA GLN A 189 -22.11 5.10 -2.28
C GLN A 189 -23.20 5.41 -1.24
N PRO A 190 -24.43 4.91 -1.43
CA PRO A 190 -25.50 5.06 -0.41
C PRO A 190 -25.14 4.36 0.89
N ASP A 191 -24.57 3.18 0.79
CA ASP A 191 -24.04 2.40 1.90
C ASP A 191 -22.96 1.41 1.44
N ILE A 192 -22.13 0.97 2.38
CA ILE A 192 -21.08 -0.02 2.15
C ILE A 192 -21.17 -1.06 3.25
N MET A 193 -21.06 -2.32 2.88
CA MET A 193 -20.93 -3.42 3.85
C MET A 193 -19.48 -3.93 3.85
N HIS A 194 -18.95 -4.10 5.05
CA HIS A 194 -17.71 -4.82 5.32
C HIS A 194 -18.06 -6.13 6.00
N ALA A 195 -17.75 -7.24 5.37
CA ALA A 195 -18.10 -8.56 5.87
C ALA A 195 -16.84 -9.43 6.02
N LYS A 196 -16.67 -10.01 7.20
CA LYS A 196 -15.52 -10.82 7.54
C LYS A 196 -15.93 -12.02 8.40
N ALA A 197 -15.34 -13.18 8.11
CA ALA A 197 -15.44 -14.33 8.99
C ALA A 197 -14.46 -14.17 10.15
N LEU A 198 -14.95 -14.19 11.39
CA LEU A 198 -14.14 -14.09 12.59
C LEU A 198 -14.32 -15.32 13.49
N PRO A 199 -13.27 -15.75 14.21
CA PRO A 199 -13.41 -16.81 15.22
C PRO A 199 -14.41 -16.38 16.29
N VAL A 200 -15.22 -17.32 16.77
CA VAL A 200 -16.24 -17.04 17.81
C VAL A 200 -15.62 -16.48 19.09
N GLY A 201 -14.37 -16.87 19.41
CA GLY A 201 -13.64 -16.33 20.56
C GLY A 201 -13.33 -14.82 20.42
N ASP A 202 -12.94 -14.39 19.23
CA ASP A 202 -12.62 -13.00 18.95
C ASP A 202 -13.89 -12.14 18.94
N ILE A 203 -15.00 -12.68 18.42
CA ILE A 203 -16.31 -12.01 18.48
C ILE A 203 -16.75 -11.82 19.94
N TYR A 204 -16.54 -12.84 20.78
CA TYR A 204 -16.86 -12.71 22.21
C TYR A 204 -15.97 -11.66 22.90
N ALA A 205 -14.68 -11.64 22.59
CA ALA A 205 -13.75 -10.66 23.16
C ALA A 205 -14.08 -9.22 22.73
N ALA A 206 -14.45 -9.02 21.45
CA ALA A 206 -14.72 -7.68 20.91
C ALA A 206 -16.13 -7.16 21.28
N TYR A 207 -17.13 -8.04 21.28
CA TYR A 207 -18.54 -7.63 21.36
C TYR A 207 -19.31 -8.23 22.54
N GLY A 208 -18.72 -9.16 23.31
CA GLY A 208 -19.38 -9.81 24.43
C GLY A 208 -20.49 -10.80 24.06
N VAL A 209 -20.65 -11.13 22.78
CA VAL A 209 -21.72 -11.99 22.25
C VAL A 209 -21.21 -13.42 22.09
N ARG A 210 -21.92 -14.39 22.67
CA ARG A 210 -21.60 -15.82 22.52
C ARG A 210 -22.38 -16.41 21.36
N LEU A 211 -21.65 -16.92 20.37
CA LEU A 211 -22.19 -17.58 19.17
C LEU A 211 -21.74 -19.05 19.13
N ALA A 212 -22.51 -19.88 18.45
CA ALA A 212 -22.21 -21.31 18.35
C ALA A 212 -21.10 -21.63 17.34
N GLY A 213 -20.86 -20.72 16.39
CA GLY A 213 -19.97 -20.94 15.25
C GLY A 213 -20.63 -21.81 14.17
N ARG A 214 -20.36 -21.49 12.93
CA ARG A 214 -20.85 -22.21 11.74
C ARG A 214 -19.70 -22.46 10.80
N ASP A 215 -19.91 -23.35 9.86
CA ASP A 215 -19.02 -23.50 8.72
C ASP A 215 -19.37 -22.42 7.70
N ILE A 216 -18.42 -21.51 7.46
CA ILE A 216 -18.62 -20.37 6.56
C ILE A 216 -17.79 -20.61 5.31
N ASP A 217 -18.47 -20.64 4.17
CA ASP A 217 -17.84 -20.63 2.85
C ASP A 217 -17.67 -19.19 2.39
N MET A 218 -16.62 -18.54 2.87
CA MET A 218 -16.22 -17.21 2.46
C MET A 218 -14.74 -17.19 2.13
N PHE A 219 -14.37 -16.48 1.06
CA PHE A 219 -12.96 -16.28 0.78
C PHE A 219 -12.37 -15.46 1.93
N SER A 220 -11.63 -16.13 2.79
CA SER A 220 -10.83 -15.50 3.82
C SER A 220 -9.41 -15.97 3.59
N LEU A 221 -8.51 -15.04 3.28
CA LEU A 221 -7.10 -15.30 3.42
C LEU A 221 -6.81 -15.45 4.91
N SER A 222 -6.79 -16.67 5.37
CA SER A 222 -6.08 -16.97 6.61
C SER A 222 -4.63 -16.51 6.40
N PRO A 223 -3.98 -15.85 7.39
CA PRO A 223 -2.56 -15.54 7.32
C PRO A 223 -1.67 -16.77 7.06
N TYR A 224 -2.20 -17.98 7.29
CA TYR A 224 -1.57 -19.25 6.95
C TYR A 224 -1.78 -19.70 5.50
N SER A 225 -2.66 -19.06 4.76
CA SER A 225 -2.92 -19.31 3.33
C SER A 225 -2.19 -18.33 2.43
N ALA A 226 -1.24 -17.57 2.95
CA ALA A 226 -0.43 -16.68 2.14
C ALA A 226 0.42 -17.54 1.18
N PRO A 227 0.12 -17.51 -0.12
CA PRO A 227 0.69 -18.46 -1.09
C PRO A 227 2.11 -18.12 -1.52
N VAL A 228 2.73 -17.12 -0.92
CA VAL A 228 3.96 -16.50 -1.44
C VAL A 228 5.15 -17.46 -1.44
N HIS A 229 5.11 -18.53 -0.65
CA HIS A 229 6.21 -19.52 -0.60
C HIS A 229 5.77 -20.97 -0.45
N SER A 230 4.51 -21.28 -0.71
CA SER A 230 4.09 -22.68 -0.70
C SER A 230 4.60 -23.39 -1.96
N LEU A 231 5.59 -24.24 -1.81
CA LEU A 231 5.97 -25.26 -2.78
C LEU A 231 4.85 -26.30 -3.02
N THR A 232 3.78 -26.22 -2.25
CA THR A 232 2.56 -27.02 -2.41
C THR A 232 1.59 -26.26 -3.31
N ARG A 233 1.22 -26.88 -4.40
CA ARG A 233 0.34 -26.41 -5.50
C ARG A 233 -1.14 -26.22 -5.09
N THR A 234 -1.43 -25.94 -3.85
CA THR A 234 -2.81 -25.66 -3.43
C THR A 234 -3.07 -24.17 -3.59
N ALA A 235 -3.79 -23.85 -4.66
CA ALA A 235 -4.44 -22.56 -4.79
C ALA A 235 -5.29 -22.26 -3.55
N PRO A 236 -5.53 -20.99 -3.22
CA PRO A 236 -6.47 -20.63 -2.17
C PRO A 236 -7.85 -21.15 -2.56
N VAL A 237 -8.17 -22.34 -2.08
CA VAL A 237 -9.49 -22.92 -2.18
C VAL A 237 -10.32 -22.26 -1.09
N ARG A 238 -11.60 -21.95 -1.39
CA ARG A 238 -12.58 -21.61 -0.36
C ARG A 238 -12.60 -22.78 0.63
N ALA A 239 -11.95 -22.62 1.76
CA ALA A 239 -11.96 -23.63 2.82
C ALA A 239 -13.10 -23.30 3.75
N ALA A 240 -13.93 -24.28 4.06
CA ALA A 240 -14.91 -24.16 5.13
C ALA A 240 -14.19 -23.87 6.45
N MET A 241 -14.45 -22.71 7.05
CA MET A 241 -13.86 -22.30 8.32
C MET A 241 -14.74 -22.79 9.46
N HIS A 242 -14.24 -23.79 10.20
CA HIS A 242 -14.95 -24.35 11.34
C HIS A 242 -14.80 -23.45 12.59
N GLY A 243 -15.89 -23.19 13.28
CA GLY A 243 -15.89 -22.39 14.51
C GLY A 243 -15.74 -20.88 14.27
N TYR A 244 -16.05 -20.42 13.06
CA TYR A 244 -16.13 -19.03 12.68
C TYR A 244 -17.58 -18.55 12.60
N GLU A 245 -17.78 -17.25 12.63
CA GLU A 245 -19.11 -16.65 12.35
C GLU A 245 -18.91 -15.40 11.49
N LEU A 246 -19.89 -15.12 10.64
CA LEU A 246 -19.87 -13.97 9.76
C LEU A 246 -20.23 -12.70 10.52
N VAL A 247 -19.35 -11.71 10.49
CA VAL A 247 -19.61 -10.37 11.01
C VAL A 247 -19.80 -9.42 9.82
N ILE A 248 -20.96 -8.76 9.78
CA ILE A 248 -21.32 -7.79 8.74
C ILE A 248 -21.45 -6.44 9.42
N GLU A 249 -20.65 -5.49 8.99
CA GLU A 249 -20.72 -4.09 9.36
C GLU A 249 -21.32 -3.31 8.18
N ARG A 250 -22.49 -2.71 8.35
CA ARG A 250 -23.15 -1.89 7.34
C ARG A 250 -23.01 -0.42 7.71
N TYR A 251 -22.39 0.34 6.85
CA TYR A 251 -22.18 1.77 6.97
C TYR A 251 -23.10 2.49 5.99
N GLU A 252 -24.07 3.24 6.48
CA GLU A 252 -25.01 4.03 5.67
C GLU A 252 -24.62 5.52 5.76
N ARG A 253 -24.52 6.20 4.61
CA ARG A 253 -24.14 7.62 4.57
C ARG A 253 -25.20 8.50 5.23
N PRO A 254 -24.85 9.70 5.70
CA PRO A 254 -25.79 10.70 6.16
C PRO A 254 -26.84 11.03 5.10
N THR A 255 -28.11 11.10 5.54
CA THR A 255 -29.27 11.49 4.74
C THR A 255 -30.04 12.58 5.46
N ALA A 256 -31.03 13.20 4.79
CA ALA A 256 -31.91 14.22 5.42
C ALA A 256 -32.62 13.67 6.67
N ASP A 257 -33.04 12.40 6.63
CA ASP A 257 -33.73 11.75 7.75
C ASP A 257 -32.75 11.32 8.87
N ARG A 258 -31.51 11.07 8.54
CA ARG A 258 -30.44 10.64 9.47
C ARG A 258 -29.15 11.40 9.18
N PRO A 259 -28.99 12.61 9.68
CA PRO A 259 -27.83 13.46 9.39
C PRO A 259 -26.50 12.90 9.93
N ALA A 260 -26.56 12.00 10.92
CA ALA A 260 -25.38 11.33 11.46
C ALA A 260 -25.00 10.03 10.73
N GLY A 261 -25.79 9.62 9.71
CA GLY A 261 -25.64 8.30 9.10
C GLY A 261 -26.02 7.16 10.03
N ARG A 262 -25.66 5.93 9.69
CA ARG A 262 -25.93 4.75 10.51
C ARG A 262 -24.83 3.71 10.38
N LEU A 263 -24.45 3.13 11.49
CA LEU A 263 -23.63 1.92 11.56
C LEU A 263 -24.43 0.79 12.19
N THR A 264 -24.60 -0.31 11.47
CA THR A 264 -25.25 -1.52 11.96
C THR A 264 -24.25 -2.67 11.91
N ILE A 265 -24.01 -3.34 13.04
CA ILE A 265 -23.12 -4.51 13.13
C ILE A 265 -23.95 -5.73 13.49
N VAL A 266 -23.86 -6.74 12.64
CA VAL A 266 -24.55 -8.02 12.80
C VAL A 266 -23.49 -9.12 12.86
N ALA A 267 -23.53 -9.97 13.90
CA ALA A 267 -22.70 -11.15 14.01
C ALA A 267 -23.61 -12.39 13.99
N GLY A 268 -23.50 -13.20 12.95
CA GLY A 268 -24.39 -14.34 12.73
C GLY A 268 -25.87 -13.92 12.66
N ASP A 269 -26.68 -14.34 13.63
CA ASP A 269 -28.10 -13.99 13.73
C ASP A 269 -28.38 -12.93 14.81
N THR A 270 -27.33 -12.30 15.35
CA THR A 270 -27.45 -11.37 16.47
C THR A 270 -27.07 -9.95 16.05
N LEU A 271 -27.93 -8.98 16.40
CA LEU A 271 -27.59 -7.56 16.28
C LEU A 271 -26.63 -7.20 17.40
N VAL A 272 -25.43 -6.75 17.04
CA VAL A 272 -24.37 -6.37 17.98
C VAL A 272 -24.42 -4.87 18.27
N PHE A 273 -24.54 -4.07 17.24
CA PHE A 273 -24.54 -2.61 17.35
C PHE A 273 -25.51 -1.99 16.33
N ASP A 274 -26.20 -0.95 16.73
CA ASP A 274 -27.01 -0.09 15.85
C ASP A 274 -26.95 1.33 16.38
N GLY A 275 -26.36 2.24 15.63
CA GLY A 275 -26.15 3.62 16.04
C GLY A 275 -25.66 4.50 14.91
N ASP A 276 -25.21 5.68 15.28
CA ASP A 276 -24.64 6.66 14.36
C ASP A 276 -23.27 6.22 13.83
N LEU A 277 -22.87 6.74 12.66
CA LEU A 277 -21.52 6.59 12.17
C LEU A 277 -20.51 7.21 13.16
N PRO A 278 -19.42 6.49 13.50
CA PRO A 278 -18.51 6.93 14.56
C PRO A 278 -17.57 8.06 14.15
N TYR A 279 -17.27 8.21 12.86
CA TYR A 279 -16.17 9.05 12.39
C TYR A 279 -16.65 10.26 11.60
N VAL A 280 -16.02 11.40 11.87
CA VAL A 280 -16.25 12.66 11.15
C VAL A 280 -15.35 12.69 9.92
N ASN A 281 -15.95 12.94 8.76
CA ASN A 281 -15.21 13.04 7.51
C ASN A 281 -14.42 14.36 7.43
N ARG A 282 -13.33 14.36 6.63
CA ARG A 282 -12.47 15.51 6.31
C ARG A 282 -13.25 16.74 5.80
N ARG A 283 -14.38 16.55 5.11
CA ARG A 283 -15.15 17.62 4.48
C ARG A 283 -16.26 18.16 5.38
N GLY A 284 -15.94 19.21 6.14
CA GLY A 284 -16.97 20.04 6.80
C GLY A 284 -17.67 19.43 8.01
N GLY A 285 -17.09 18.46 8.69
CA GLY A 285 -17.67 17.88 9.91
C GLY A 285 -18.78 16.86 9.67
N VAL A 286 -19.01 16.46 8.44
CA VAL A 286 -19.96 15.40 8.09
C VAL A 286 -19.35 14.03 8.41
N ARG A 287 -20.12 13.12 8.98
CA ARG A 287 -19.69 11.75 9.24
C ARG A 287 -19.57 10.97 7.93
N GLY A 288 -18.55 10.13 7.81
CA GLY A 288 -18.22 9.40 6.60
C GLY A 288 -17.78 7.97 6.84
N TYR A 289 -17.42 7.29 5.76
CA TYR A 289 -16.94 5.91 5.79
C TYR A 289 -15.47 5.83 6.22
N PRO A 290 -15.08 4.82 7.01
CA PRO A 290 -13.70 4.61 7.42
C PRO A 290 -12.88 3.84 6.37
N PHE A 291 -13.22 3.99 5.11
CA PHE A 291 -12.61 3.22 4.02
C PHE A 291 -11.94 4.14 3.01
N VAL A 292 -10.77 3.72 2.53
CA VAL A 292 -10.07 4.34 1.40
C VAL A 292 -9.82 3.27 0.35
N LYS A 293 -9.99 3.61 -0.92
CA LYS A 293 -9.85 2.71 -2.06
C LYS A 293 -8.55 2.98 -2.82
N GLN A 294 -7.85 1.91 -3.19
CA GLN A 294 -6.70 1.92 -4.09
C GLN A 294 -6.98 0.98 -5.25
N CYS A 295 -6.85 1.48 -6.48
CA CYS A 295 -6.98 0.67 -7.70
C CYS A 295 -5.63 0.52 -8.39
N SER A 296 -5.40 -0.62 -9.06
CA SER A 296 -4.26 -0.77 -9.98
C SER A 296 -4.57 -0.07 -11.31
N LEU A 297 -5.66 -0.46 -11.95
CA LEU A 297 -6.14 0.12 -13.20
C LEU A 297 -7.58 0.60 -13.01
N PRO A 298 -7.84 1.92 -12.88
CA PRO A 298 -9.20 2.42 -12.72
C PRO A 298 -10.01 2.16 -13.99
N LEU A 299 -11.25 1.68 -13.81
CA LEU A 299 -12.20 1.45 -14.87
C LEU A 299 -13.35 2.46 -14.75
N ALA A 300 -13.59 3.22 -15.81
CA ALA A 300 -14.68 4.19 -15.83
C ALA A 300 -16.04 3.51 -15.65
N GLY A 301 -16.89 4.05 -14.78
CA GLY A 301 -18.21 3.50 -14.51
C GLY A 301 -18.19 2.21 -13.68
N SER A 302 -17.09 1.88 -13.01
CA SER A 302 -16.98 0.71 -12.15
C SER A 302 -16.41 1.05 -10.78
N PHE A 303 -16.99 0.46 -9.73
CA PHE A 303 -16.45 0.57 -8.38
C PHE A 303 -15.12 -0.13 -8.23
N PHE A 304 -14.97 -1.31 -8.83
CA PHE A 304 -13.74 -2.08 -8.79
C PHE A 304 -12.88 -1.79 -10.03
N GLY A 305 -11.58 -1.68 -9.84
CA GLY A 305 -10.61 -1.54 -10.92
C GLY A 305 -10.25 -2.87 -11.58
N GLY A 306 -9.56 -2.82 -12.70
CA GLY A 306 -9.02 -3.98 -13.38
C GLY A 306 -7.65 -4.38 -12.84
N SER A 307 -7.35 -5.68 -12.92
CA SER A 307 -6.04 -6.24 -12.58
C SER A 307 -5.12 -6.26 -13.79
N ILE A 308 -3.83 -6.13 -13.55
CA ILE A 308 -2.84 -6.38 -14.60
C ILE A 308 -2.72 -7.88 -14.89
N VAL A 309 -3.02 -8.74 -13.91
CA VAL A 309 -2.99 -10.21 -14.06
C VAL A 309 -4.02 -10.66 -15.09
N ASP A 310 -5.24 -10.07 -15.10
CA ASP A 310 -6.28 -10.38 -16.10
C ASP A 310 -5.74 -10.24 -17.52
N ARG A 311 -4.91 -9.23 -17.77
CA ARG A 311 -4.32 -8.95 -19.07
C ARG A 311 -3.16 -9.89 -19.41
N LEU A 312 -2.51 -10.45 -18.41
CA LEU A 312 -1.35 -11.35 -18.57
C LEU A 312 -1.75 -12.82 -18.70
N ILE A 313 -2.92 -13.22 -18.21
CA ILE A 313 -3.41 -14.62 -18.29
C ILE A 313 -3.38 -15.19 -19.71
N PRO A 314 -3.88 -14.51 -20.75
CA PRO A 314 -3.84 -15.05 -22.12
C PRO A 314 -2.42 -15.31 -22.61
N VAL A 315 -1.49 -14.40 -22.32
CA VAL A 315 -0.08 -14.53 -22.72
C VAL A 315 0.58 -15.68 -21.94
N GLN A 316 0.27 -15.83 -20.65
CA GLN A 316 0.77 -16.92 -19.82
C GLN A 316 0.31 -18.29 -20.32
N ARG A 317 -0.96 -18.41 -20.73
CA ARG A 317 -1.49 -19.64 -21.33
C ARG A 317 -0.75 -19.99 -22.62
N ALA A 318 -0.54 -19.00 -23.50
CA ALA A 318 0.23 -19.19 -24.74
C ALA A 318 1.67 -19.59 -24.44
N TYR A 319 2.33 -18.93 -23.47
CA TYR A 319 3.70 -19.25 -23.07
C TYR A 319 3.84 -20.69 -22.55
N ASN A 320 2.95 -21.12 -21.66
CA ASN A 320 2.91 -22.49 -21.17
C ASN A 320 2.70 -23.51 -22.31
N ALA A 321 1.82 -23.20 -23.27
CA ALA A 321 1.54 -24.07 -24.41
C ALA A 321 2.79 -24.23 -25.31
N VAL A 322 3.47 -23.12 -25.64
CA VAL A 322 4.70 -23.15 -26.46
C VAL A 322 5.81 -23.92 -25.75
N LYS A 323 6.05 -23.63 -24.48
CA LYS A 323 7.05 -24.32 -23.65
C LYS A 323 6.80 -25.82 -23.56
N ASN A 324 5.57 -26.24 -23.29
CA ASN A 324 5.23 -27.65 -23.19
C ASN A 324 5.38 -28.37 -24.53
N ARG A 325 4.94 -27.75 -25.64
CA ARG A 325 5.17 -28.31 -26.99
C ARG A 325 6.64 -28.44 -27.34
N LYS A 326 7.46 -27.43 -27.01
CA LYS A 326 8.91 -27.46 -27.19
C LYS A 326 9.54 -28.63 -26.40
N HIS A 327 9.14 -28.79 -25.14
CA HIS A 327 9.60 -29.91 -24.32
C HIS A 327 9.15 -31.27 -24.85
N GLU A 328 7.90 -31.38 -25.29
CA GLU A 328 7.39 -32.59 -25.91
C GLU A 328 8.19 -32.97 -27.19
N PHE A 329 8.45 -31.96 -28.03
CA PHE A 329 9.25 -32.15 -29.23
C PHE A 329 10.68 -32.60 -28.91
N LEU A 330 11.33 -31.97 -27.93
CA LEU A 330 12.65 -32.37 -27.43
C LEU A 330 12.64 -33.78 -26.87
N ASN A 331 11.62 -34.19 -26.14
CA ASN A 331 11.48 -35.55 -25.62
C ASN A 331 11.36 -36.57 -26.77
N ARG A 332 10.55 -36.25 -27.80
CA ARG A 332 10.42 -37.12 -28.98
C ARG A 332 11.73 -37.27 -29.77
N ILE A 333 12.48 -36.18 -29.95
CA ILE A 333 13.80 -36.24 -30.59
C ILE A 333 14.77 -37.07 -29.73
N SER A 334 14.75 -36.84 -28.42
CA SER A 334 15.65 -37.52 -27.49
C SER A 334 15.40 -39.01 -27.37
N MET A 335 14.12 -39.43 -27.39
CA MET A 335 13.75 -40.85 -27.32
C MET A 335 13.94 -41.57 -28.63
N GLY A 336 13.87 -40.84 -29.77
CA GLY A 336 13.93 -41.44 -31.10
C GLY A 336 12.66 -42.24 -31.42
N THR A 337 12.41 -42.45 -32.69
CA THR A 337 11.38 -43.39 -33.18
C THR A 337 12.10 -44.45 -34.00
N ILE A 338 11.90 -45.72 -33.66
CA ILE A 338 12.50 -46.80 -34.43
C ILE A 338 11.45 -47.29 -35.42
N ALA A 339 11.84 -47.34 -36.71
CA ALA A 339 11.10 -48.05 -37.73
C ALA A 339 11.59 -49.47 -37.79
N VAL A 340 10.67 -50.40 -37.67
CA VAL A 340 10.95 -51.84 -37.67
C VAL A 340 10.08 -52.50 -38.72
N GLU A 341 10.65 -53.41 -39.50
CA GLU A 341 9.87 -54.25 -40.46
C GLU A 341 8.98 -55.22 -39.68
N ASP A 342 7.72 -55.33 -40.10
CA ASP A 342 6.76 -56.20 -39.42
C ASP A 342 7.28 -57.65 -39.31
N GLY A 343 7.27 -58.17 -38.06
CA GLY A 343 7.73 -59.51 -37.76
C GLY A 343 9.27 -59.67 -37.68
N SER A 344 10.07 -58.60 -37.77
CA SER A 344 11.53 -58.66 -37.64
C SER A 344 12.03 -58.57 -36.20
N LEU A 345 11.24 -57.98 -35.32
CA LEU A 345 11.52 -57.79 -33.90
C LEU A 345 10.29 -58.13 -33.08
N ASP A 346 10.47 -58.55 -31.82
CA ASP A 346 9.37 -58.67 -30.87
C ASP A 346 9.00 -57.29 -30.38
N THR A 347 7.85 -56.78 -30.90
CA THR A 347 7.33 -55.45 -30.60
C THR A 347 6.74 -55.34 -29.18
N ASP A 348 6.29 -56.45 -28.62
CA ASP A 348 5.67 -56.50 -27.30
C ASP A 348 6.73 -56.34 -26.21
N GLU A 349 7.86 -57.01 -26.32
CA GLU A 349 9.02 -56.84 -25.43
C GLU A 349 9.64 -55.43 -25.54
N LEU A 350 9.62 -54.84 -26.72
CA LEU A 350 10.08 -53.47 -26.92
C LEU A 350 9.14 -52.42 -26.34
N ALA A 351 7.81 -52.70 -26.38
CA ALA A 351 6.81 -51.81 -25.82
C ALA A 351 6.78 -51.85 -24.26
N GLU A 352 7.05 -53.02 -23.65
CA GLU A 352 7.11 -53.16 -22.20
C GLU A 352 8.38 -52.55 -21.58
N ASP A 353 9.56 -52.87 -22.14
CA ASP A 353 10.85 -52.45 -21.58
C ASP A 353 11.37 -51.10 -22.07
N GLY A 354 10.86 -50.61 -23.19
CA GLY A 354 11.39 -49.43 -23.86
C GLY A 354 12.81 -49.56 -24.38
N LEU A 355 13.40 -48.45 -24.80
CA LEU A 355 14.80 -48.35 -25.21
C LEU A 355 15.67 -47.96 -24.01
N MET A 356 16.12 -48.93 -23.23
CA MET A 356 17.09 -48.66 -22.17
C MET A 356 18.52 -48.46 -22.77
N PRO A 357 19.35 -47.59 -22.17
CA PRO A 357 20.73 -47.42 -22.57
C PRO A 357 21.48 -48.78 -22.52
N GLY A 358 22.04 -49.19 -23.66
CA GLY A 358 22.77 -50.45 -23.76
C GLY A 358 21.93 -51.69 -24.10
N LYS A 359 20.61 -51.55 -24.36
CA LYS A 359 19.75 -52.66 -24.82
C LYS A 359 20.20 -53.15 -26.21
N VAL A 360 20.44 -54.43 -26.34
CA VAL A 360 20.80 -55.08 -27.61
C VAL A 360 19.51 -55.49 -28.31
N LEU A 361 19.26 -54.92 -29.49
CA LEU A 361 18.11 -55.28 -30.33
C LEU A 361 18.50 -56.47 -31.22
N VAL A 362 17.84 -57.62 -31.05
CA VAL A 362 18.03 -58.79 -31.89
C VAL A 362 16.93 -58.82 -32.95
N TYR A 363 17.28 -58.71 -34.20
CA TYR A 363 16.35 -58.76 -35.33
C TYR A 363 16.54 -60.02 -36.21
N ARG A 364 15.50 -60.37 -36.94
CA ARG A 364 15.46 -61.60 -37.74
C ARG A 364 16.52 -61.57 -38.85
N ARG A 365 17.22 -62.68 -39.02
CA ARG A 365 18.28 -62.83 -40.06
C ARG A 365 17.63 -62.71 -41.47
N GLY A 366 18.09 -61.74 -42.26
CA GLY A 366 17.57 -61.43 -43.58
C GLY A 366 16.50 -60.37 -43.67
N GLY A 367 16.02 -59.86 -42.52
CA GLY A 367 15.17 -58.69 -42.43
C GLY A 367 15.94 -57.37 -42.46
N THR A 368 15.27 -56.27 -42.66
CA THR A 368 15.85 -54.94 -42.66
C THR A 368 16.24 -54.58 -41.22
N PRO A 369 17.47 -54.06 -40.94
CA PRO A 369 17.84 -53.63 -39.61
C PRO A 369 16.93 -52.51 -39.11
N PRO A 370 16.60 -52.45 -37.84
CA PRO A 370 15.87 -51.34 -37.25
C PRO A 370 16.52 -49.99 -37.56
N GLU A 371 15.77 -49.08 -38.14
CA GLU A 371 16.27 -47.75 -38.49
C GLU A 371 15.71 -46.70 -37.52
N MET A 372 16.58 -45.85 -37.03
CA MET A 372 16.18 -44.75 -36.13
C MET A 372 15.69 -43.59 -36.97
N LEU A 373 14.40 -43.31 -36.92
CA LEU A 373 13.81 -42.15 -37.57
C LEU A 373 14.16 -40.90 -36.77
N THR A 374 14.99 -40.05 -37.34
CA THR A 374 15.31 -38.74 -36.74
C THR A 374 14.27 -37.72 -37.17
N LEU A 375 13.58 -37.14 -36.20
CA LEU A 375 12.55 -36.11 -36.42
C LEU A 375 13.12 -34.73 -36.82
N GLY A 376 14.42 -34.64 -37.13
CA GLY A 376 15.07 -33.36 -37.44
C GLY A 376 15.49 -32.57 -36.20
N SER A 377 15.85 -31.31 -36.40
CA SER A 377 16.17 -30.38 -35.32
C SER A 377 14.94 -29.66 -34.78
N VAL A 378 15.02 -29.16 -33.56
CA VAL A 378 13.97 -28.30 -33.00
C VAL A 378 13.82 -27.05 -33.89
N PRO A 379 12.62 -26.75 -34.42
CA PRO A 379 12.41 -25.54 -35.20
C PRO A 379 12.75 -24.26 -34.40
N SER A 380 13.46 -23.32 -35.04
CA SER A 380 13.84 -22.05 -34.40
C SER A 380 12.64 -21.20 -33.97
N GLU A 381 11.52 -21.39 -34.68
CA GLU A 381 10.25 -20.68 -34.47
C GLU A 381 9.72 -20.83 -33.03
N PHE A 382 9.98 -21.97 -32.38
CA PHE A 382 9.62 -22.14 -30.95
C PHE A 382 10.36 -21.16 -30.05
N SER A 383 11.63 -20.91 -30.33
CA SER A 383 12.43 -19.97 -29.53
C SER A 383 12.08 -18.53 -29.85
N GLU A 384 11.82 -18.21 -31.12
CA GLU A 384 11.39 -16.89 -31.56
C GLU A 384 10.02 -16.52 -30.97
N GLU A 385 9.07 -17.46 -30.93
CA GLU A 385 7.77 -17.25 -30.33
C GLU A 385 7.85 -17.12 -28.81
N GLU A 386 8.71 -17.91 -28.16
CA GLU A 386 8.97 -17.79 -26.74
C GLU A 386 9.50 -16.39 -26.39
N ASP A 387 10.46 -15.87 -27.14
CA ASP A 387 11.03 -14.53 -26.93
C ASP A 387 9.97 -13.44 -27.18
N ARG A 388 9.14 -13.59 -28.22
CA ARG A 388 8.03 -12.67 -28.52
C ARG A 388 7.01 -12.61 -27.38
N LEU A 389 6.60 -13.77 -26.85
CA LEU A 389 5.66 -13.82 -25.72
C LEU A 389 6.25 -13.16 -24.45
N VAL A 390 7.51 -13.32 -24.22
CA VAL A 390 8.18 -12.66 -23.10
C VAL A 390 8.27 -11.15 -23.30
N ASP A 391 8.44 -10.66 -24.52
CA ASP A 391 8.37 -9.23 -24.83
C ASP A 391 6.94 -8.69 -24.64
N GLU A 392 5.92 -9.49 -24.94
CA GLU A 392 4.53 -9.13 -24.65
C GLU A 392 4.26 -8.98 -23.15
N PHE A 393 4.81 -9.89 -22.32
CA PHE A 393 4.75 -9.70 -20.85
C PHE A 393 5.32 -8.35 -20.44
N ALA A 394 6.47 -7.96 -20.97
CA ALA A 394 7.10 -6.68 -20.66
C ALA A 394 6.24 -5.47 -21.13
N ARG A 395 5.68 -5.56 -22.33
CA ARG A 395 4.82 -4.50 -22.89
C ARG A 395 3.53 -4.30 -22.11
N ILE A 396 2.85 -5.40 -21.75
CA ILE A 396 1.57 -5.36 -21.03
C ILE A 396 1.79 -4.94 -19.56
N SER A 397 2.81 -5.51 -18.91
CA SER A 397 3.06 -5.24 -17.50
C SER A 397 3.64 -3.86 -17.21
N GLY A 398 4.25 -3.21 -18.21
CA GLY A 398 5.00 -1.97 -18.01
C GLY A 398 6.34 -2.18 -17.29
N VAL A 399 6.78 -3.42 -17.12
CA VAL A 399 8.10 -3.76 -16.58
C VAL A 399 9.04 -3.93 -17.76
N GLY A 400 9.84 -2.90 -18.04
CA GLY A 400 10.64 -2.82 -19.25
C GLY A 400 11.78 -3.81 -19.32
N GLU A 401 12.32 -3.93 -20.55
CA GLU A 401 13.42 -4.82 -20.94
C GLU A 401 14.73 -4.61 -20.18
N MET A 402 14.92 -3.42 -19.57
CA MET A 402 16.18 -3.09 -18.88
C MET A 402 16.48 -4.03 -17.71
N THR A 403 15.45 -4.58 -17.08
CA THR A 403 15.64 -5.55 -15.99
C THR A 403 15.99 -6.94 -16.51
N ARG A 404 15.73 -7.21 -17.79
CA ARG A 404 15.93 -8.53 -18.43
C ARG A 404 17.26 -8.71 -19.15
N ASN A 405 17.76 -7.67 -19.79
CA ASN A 405 18.93 -7.79 -20.65
C ASN A 405 20.10 -6.98 -20.11
N ALA A 406 20.97 -7.64 -19.33
CA ALA A 406 22.30 -7.09 -19.03
C ALA A 406 23.06 -6.71 -20.33
N ASN A 407 22.69 -7.28 -21.47
CA ASN A 407 23.28 -6.99 -22.79
C ASN A 407 22.77 -5.68 -23.42
N SER A 408 21.58 -5.19 -23.07
CA SER A 408 21.10 -3.87 -23.53
C SER A 408 21.85 -2.71 -22.88
N PHE A 409 22.49 -2.94 -21.74
CA PHE A 409 23.42 -1.96 -21.15
C PHE A 409 24.66 -1.70 -22.01
N ASN A 410 25.09 -2.69 -22.80
CA ASN A 410 26.26 -2.53 -23.67
C ASN A 410 26.02 -1.61 -24.89
N SER A 411 24.76 -1.34 -25.24
CA SER A 411 24.41 -0.44 -26.34
C SER A 411 24.23 1.02 -25.91
N VAL A 412 24.01 1.28 -24.60
CA VAL A 412 23.82 2.63 -24.06
C VAL A 412 25.10 3.05 -23.32
N THR A 413 25.95 3.78 -24.00
CA THR A 413 27.25 4.25 -23.47
C THR A 413 27.15 5.51 -22.61
N SER A 414 25.98 6.17 -22.54
CA SER A 414 25.78 7.41 -21.78
C SER A 414 24.93 7.17 -20.53
N ALA A 415 25.41 7.64 -19.38
CA ALA A 415 24.65 7.64 -18.12
C ALA A 415 23.30 8.38 -18.25
N THR A 416 23.27 9.47 -19.05
CA THR A 416 22.05 10.24 -19.33
C THR A 416 21.05 9.43 -20.17
N GLY A 417 21.53 8.67 -21.16
CA GLY A 417 20.67 7.79 -21.97
C GLY A 417 20.02 6.67 -21.14
N LEU A 418 20.77 6.07 -20.23
CA LEU A 418 20.27 5.08 -19.28
C LEU A 418 19.19 5.69 -18.37
N GLN A 419 19.40 6.90 -17.94
CA GLN A 419 18.50 7.64 -17.07
C GLN A 419 17.15 7.94 -17.75
N LEU A 420 17.18 8.38 -19.00
CA LEU A 420 15.95 8.61 -19.80
C LEU A 420 15.15 7.31 -20.01
N LEU A 421 15.81 6.19 -20.21
CA LEU A 421 15.14 4.89 -20.35
C LEU A 421 14.47 4.44 -19.03
N ILE A 422 15.10 4.67 -17.88
CA ILE A 422 14.50 4.40 -16.56
C ILE A 422 13.26 5.28 -16.36
N GLU A 423 13.35 6.56 -16.69
CA GLU A 423 12.21 7.49 -16.60
C GLU A 423 11.05 7.05 -17.52
N GLN A 424 11.36 6.60 -18.74
CA GLN A 424 10.34 6.10 -19.66
C GLN A 424 9.64 4.83 -19.15
N ASP A 425 10.35 3.94 -18.46
CA ASP A 425 9.76 2.76 -17.83
C ASP A 425 8.86 3.14 -16.64
N GLU A 426 9.22 4.18 -15.88
CA GLU A 426 8.41 4.65 -14.75
C GLU A 426 7.07 5.27 -15.22
N VAL A 427 7.05 5.94 -16.38
CA VAL A 427 5.82 6.52 -16.96
C VAL A 427 4.71 5.47 -17.15
N ARG A 428 5.07 4.22 -17.48
CA ARG A 428 4.10 3.14 -17.68
C ARG A 428 3.38 2.73 -16.39
N LEU A 429 4.00 2.95 -15.23
CA LEU A 429 3.44 2.65 -13.91
C LEU A 429 2.69 3.85 -13.31
N ASN A 430 2.69 5.00 -13.99
CA ASN A 430 2.18 6.24 -13.44
C ASN A 430 0.69 6.17 -13.03
N VAL A 431 -0.13 5.40 -13.76
CA VAL A 431 -1.54 5.24 -13.42
C VAL A 431 -1.71 4.57 -12.05
N SER A 432 -1.05 3.45 -11.81
CA SER A 432 -1.09 2.75 -10.52
C SER A 432 -0.46 3.62 -9.41
N TYR A 433 0.62 4.34 -9.74
CA TYR A 433 1.29 5.26 -8.82
C TYR A 433 0.37 6.41 -8.35
N GLU A 434 -0.33 7.10 -9.26
CA GLU A 434 -1.25 8.18 -8.91
C GLU A 434 -2.43 7.68 -8.05
N GLN A 435 -2.86 6.42 -8.23
CA GLN A 435 -3.88 5.80 -7.36
C GLN A 435 -3.33 5.57 -5.93
N ILE A 436 -2.11 5.07 -5.80
CA ILE A 436 -1.44 4.91 -4.49
C ILE A 436 -1.28 6.27 -3.80
N LYS A 437 -0.83 7.28 -4.55
CA LYS A 437 -0.65 8.65 -4.08
C LYS A 437 -1.96 9.26 -3.56
N SER A 438 -3.04 9.11 -4.33
CA SER A 438 -4.37 9.55 -3.93
C SER A 438 -4.85 8.84 -2.65
N ALA A 439 -4.63 7.52 -2.55
CA ALA A 439 -4.99 6.74 -1.38
C ALA A 439 -4.20 7.20 -0.13
N ILE A 440 -2.88 7.40 -0.24
CA ILE A 440 -2.04 7.89 0.87
C ILE A 440 -2.52 9.26 1.35
N LYS A 441 -2.83 10.16 0.42
CA LYS A 441 -3.35 11.50 0.77
C LYS A 441 -4.66 11.43 1.53
N GLU A 442 -5.57 10.57 1.10
CA GLU A 442 -6.85 10.38 1.74
C GLU A 442 -6.71 9.71 3.11
N LEU A 443 -5.85 8.67 3.22
CA LEU A 443 -5.51 8.01 4.48
C LEU A 443 -5.00 9.00 5.52
N ALA A 444 -4.00 9.80 5.15
CA ALA A 444 -3.41 10.79 6.03
C ALA A 444 -4.45 11.83 6.50
N GLY A 445 -5.33 12.27 5.60
CA GLY A 445 -6.43 13.18 5.95
C GLY A 445 -7.41 12.57 6.94
N GLN A 446 -7.79 11.29 6.77
CA GLN A 446 -8.68 10.59 7.69
C GLN A 446 -8.02 10.36 9.07
N VAL A 447 -6.72 10.01 9.11
CA VAL A 447 -5.97 9.88 10.36
C VAL A 447 -6.00 11.18 11.15
N LEU A 448 -5.69 12.32 10.52
CA LEU A 448 -5.74 13.63 11.19
C LEU A 448 -7.15 13.98 11.71
N CYS A 449 -8.19 13.66 10.94
CA CYS A 449 -9.56 13.85 11.39
C CYS A 449 -9.90 13.03 12.64
N LEU A 450 -9.41 11.77 12.73
CA LEU A 450 -9.59 10.95 13.92
C LEU A 450 -8.88 11.55 15.14
N TYR A 451 -7.63 11.98 14.99
CA TYR A 451 -6.92 12.64 16.09
C TYR A 451 -7.59 13.95 16.51
N ARG A 452 -8.12 14.75 15.57
CA ARG A 452 -8.90 15.94 15.89
C ARG A 452 -10.19 15.61 16.63
N GLN A 453 -10.86 14.51 16.29
CA GLN A 453 -12.10 14.09 16.94
C GLN A 453 -11.88 13.51 18.34
N PHE A 454 -10.84 12.67 18.51
CA PHE A 454 -10.63 11.85 19.71
C PHE A 454 -9.50 12.34 20.63
N SER A 455 -8.87 13.51 20.35
CA SER A 455 -7.84 14.10 21.21
C SER A 455 -8.23 15.48 21.75
N PRO A 456 -9.34 15.61 22.50
CA PRO A 456 -9.77 16.91 23.03
C PRO A 456 -8.81 17.43 24.12
N GLN A 457 -8.10 16.54 24.80
CA GLN A 457 -7.13 16.86 25.86
C GLN A 457 -5.70 16.86 25.30
N LEU A 458 -4.79 17.50 26.06
CA LEU A 458 -3.37 17.53 25.71
C LEU A 458 -2.79 16.13 25.71
N ARG A 459 -2.16 15.75 24.60
CA ARG A 459 -1.49 14.45 24.40
C ARG A 459 -0.01 14.66 24.18
N LEU A 460 0.77 13.68 24.63
CA LEU A 460 2.21 13.62 24.37
C LEU A 460 2.47 12.54 23.32
N MET A 461 3.22 12.89 22.30
CA MET A 461 3.62 11.97 21.25
C MET A 461 5.12 12.12 20.96
N ARG A 462 5.74 11.04 20.51
CA ARG A 462 7.15 11.03 20.13
C ARG A 462 7.28 11.47 18.68
N GLY A 463 8.12 12.47 18.42
CA GLY A 463 8.46 12.90 17.07
C GLY A 463 9.61 12.10 16.46
N ASP A 464 9.83 12.24 15.15
CA ASP A 464 10.85 11.54 14.37
C ASP A 464 12.28 11.72 14.89
N GLU A 465 12.58 12.88 15.48
CA GLU A 465 13.89 13.20 16.06
C GLU A 465 14.06 12.70 17.49
N GLY A 466 13.11 11.91 18.01
CA GLY A 466 13.12 11.35 19.36
C GLY A 466 12.68 12.32 20.46
N GLY A 467 12.31 13.55 20.11
CA GLY A 467 11.72 14.53 21.01
C GLY A 467 10.26 14.19 21.33
N MET A 468 9.79 14.58 22.52
CA MET A 468 8.37 14.51 22.89
C MET A 468 7.72 15.84 22.59
N PHE A 469 6.59 15.84 21.88
CA PHE A 469 5.79 17.04 21.67
C PHE A 469 4.37 16.85 22.22
N ALA A 470 3.79 17.96 22.67
CA ALA A 470 2.43 18.00 23.19
C ALA A 470 1.50 18.66 22.17
N PHE A 471 0.33 18.09 21.98
CA PHE A 471 -0.68 18.63 21.08
C PHE A 471 -2.10 18.33 21.56
N CYS A 472 -3.05 19.08 21.06
CA CYS A 472 -4.49 18.85 21.25
C CYS A 472 -5.25 18.97 19.92
N ALA A 473 -6.55 18.68 19.93
CA ALA A 473 -7.39 18.70 18.74
C ALA A 473 -7.37 20.05 17.96
N ARG A 474 -7.09 21.17 18.62
CA ARG A 474 -7.02 22.50 18.00
C ARG A 474 -5.73 22.71 17.20
N ASP A 475 -4.68 21.98 17.53
CA ASP A 475 -3.38 22.08 16.88
C ASP A 475 -3.29 21.24 15.60
N ILE A 476 -4.36 20.54 15.23
CA ILE A 476 -4.38 19.62 14.07
C ILE A 476 -5.02 20.31 12.87
N CYS A 477 -4.23 20.45 11.81
CA CYS A 477 -4.62 20.88 10.48
C CYS A 477 -4.77 19.68 9.57
N ASP A 478 -5.70 19.69 8.61
CA ASP A 478 -6.02 18.57 7.71
C ASP A 478 -5.70 18.83 6.23
N ASP A 479 -4.95 19.88 5.90
CA ASP A 479 -4.49 20.13 4.53
C ASP A 479 -3.26 19.27 4.20
N VAL A 480 -3.51 18.01 3.89
CA VAL A 480 -2.47 17.04 3.55
C VAL A 480 -1.94 17.31 2.14
N VAL A 481 -0.65 17.48 2.06
CA VAL A 481 0.13 17.53 0.83
C VAL A 481 1.07 16.33 0.82
N LEU A 482 1.35 15.80 -0.32
CA LEU A 482 2.43 14.83 -0.45
C LEU A 482 3.72 15.61 -0.70
N GLU A 483 4.78 15.28 0.01
CA GLU A 483 6.08 15.88 -0.26
C GLU A 483 6.41 15.63 -1.73
N ALA A 484 6.82 16.70 -2.42
CA ALA A 484 7.02 16.66 -3.86
C ALA A 484 7.99 15.55 -4.27
N ASP A 485 7.54 14.72 -5.17
CA ASP A 485 8.24 13.53 -5.66
C ASP A 485 9.60 13.83 -6.33
N SER A 486 9.87 15.10 -6.63
CA SER A 486 10.97 15.48 -7.50
C SER A 486 12.36 15.29 -6.90
N GLU A 487 12.49 15.26 -5.57
CA GLU A 487 13.83 15.19 -4.96
C GLU A 487 14.11 13.90 -4.18
N LEU A 488 13.09 13.17 -3.74
CA LEU A 488 13.24 12.02 -2.84
C LEU A 488 13.27 10.66 -3.53
N ASN A 489 12.79 10.56 -4.76
CA ASN A 489 12.82 9.33 -5.56
C ASN A 489 14.16 9.04 -6.23
N LEU A 490 15.14 9.88 -5.98
CA LEU A 490 16.49 9.65 -6.44
C LEU A 490 17.10 8.46 -5.69
N THR A 491 17.70 7.53 -6.43
CA THR A 491 18.53 6.49 -5.81
C THR A 491 19.54 7.15 -4.85
N PRO A 492 20.04 6.46 -3.81
CA PRO A 492 21.03 7.03 -2.90
C PRO A 492 22.24 7.65 -3.63
N ALA A 493 22.62 7.07 -4.78
CA ALA A 493 23.67 7.61 -5.64
C ALA A 493 23.25 8.94 -6.31
N ARG A 494 22.01 9.01 -6.78
CA ARG A 494 21.46 10.20 -7.45
C ARG A 494 21.22 11.35 -6.46
N ARG A 495 20.76 11.02 -5.23
CA ARG A 495 20.68 12.00 -4.13
C ARG A 495 22.04 12.61 -3.79
N ARG A 496 23.09 11.78 -3.71
CA ARG A 496 24.45 12.28 -3.51
C ARG A 496 24.90 13.16 -4.67
N ALA A 497 24.65 12.77 -5.92
CA ALA A 497 24.97 13.55 -7.09
C ALA A 497 24.25 14.92 -7.10
N ALA A 498 22.95 14.96 -6.80
CA ALA A 498 22.18 16.21 -6.70
C ALA A 498 22.70 17.12 -5.57
N VAL A 499 23.06 16.55 -4.42
CA VAL A 499 23.68 17.32 -3.32
C VAL A 499 25.05 17.89 -3.75
N TYR A 500 25.86 17.11 -4.45
CA TYR A 500 27.14 17.61 -4.99
C TYR A 500 26.94 18.70 -6.04
N GLU A 501 25.92 18.59 -6.88
CA GLU A 501 25.56 19.62 -7.87
C GLU A 501 25.11 20.92 -7.20
N LEU A 502 24.25 20.83 -6.17
CA LEU A 502 23.84 21.99 -5.36
C LEU A 502 25.02 22.63 -4.62
N LEU A 503 25.94 21.82 -4.09
CA LEU A 503 27.16 22.31 -3.47
C LEU A 503 28.08 22.99 -4.48
N SER A 504 28.24 22.40 -5.67
CA SER A 504 29.10 22.95 -6.73
C SER A 504 28.52 24.21 -7.38
N SER A 505 27.19 24.37 -7.39
CA SER A 505 26.50 25.58 -7.88
C SER A 505 26.55 26.75 -6.90
N GLY A 506 27.03 26.53 -5.67
CA GLY A 506 27.13 27.58 -4.64
C GLY A 506 25.79 27.99 -4.01
N LEU A 507 24.69 27.33 -4.36
CA LEU A 507 23.35 27.66 -3.82
C LEU A 507 23.17 27.38 -2.31
N LEU A 508 24.08 26.60 -1.75
CA LEU A 508 24.04 26.21 -0.31
C LEU A 508 25.12 26.93 0.51
N THR A 509 25.83 27.88 -0.06
CA THR A 509 26.90 28.66 0.60
C THR A 509 26.44 30.06 0.93
N ASP A 510 26.86 30.57 2.09
CA ASP A 510 26.68 31.96 2.49
C ASP A 510 27.50 32.91 1.61
N ASP A 511 27.27 34.23 1.73
CA ASP A 511 28.01 35.29 1.04
C ASP A 511 29.54 35.22 1.29
N LYS A 512 29.97 34.51 2.31
CA LYS A 512 31.37 34.24 2.65
C LYS A 512 31.91 32.92 2.07
N GLY A 513 31.10 32.18 1.32
CA GLY A 513 31.49 30.88 0.72
C GLY A 513 31.50 29.71 1.70
N ASN A 514 30.99 29.86 2.93
CA ASN A 514 30.89 28.80 3.92
C ASN A 514 29.50 28.19 3.88
N ILE A 515 29.39 26.89 4.21
CA ILE A 515 28.09 26.20 4.37
C ILE A 515 27.62 26.41 5.80
N PRO A 516 26.44 27.03 6.04
CA PRO A 516 25.87 27.15 7.37
C PRO A 516 25.72 25.80 8.07
N GLN A 517 25.92 25.76 9.38
CA GLN A 517 25.87 24.50 10.14
C GLN A 517 24.47 23.86 10.10
N SER A 518 23.41 24.67 10.07
CA SER A 518 22.02 24.23 9.91
C SER A 518 21.79 23.50 8.59
N VAL A 519 22.31 24.05 7.47
CA VAL A 519 22.25 23.42 6.15
C VAL A 519 23.05 22.12 6.14
N LYS A 520 24.22 22.11 6.75
CA LYS A 520 25.08 20.92 6.86
C LYS A 520 24.41 19.80 7.62
N ASN A 521 23.77 20.10 8.76
CA ASN A 521 23.04 19.12 9.56
C ASN A 521 21.83 18.54 8.79
N LYS A 522 21.06 19.40 8.12
CA LYS A 522 19.93 18.98 7.25
C LYS A 522 20.39 18.11 6.08
N LEU A 523 21.51 18.43 5.46
CA LEU A 523 22.10 17.61 4.39
C LEU A 523 22.56 16.24 4.90
N LEU A 524 23.22 16.18 6.05
CA LEU A 524 23.68 14.93 6.66
C LEU A 524 22.49 14.05 7.05
N ALA A 525 21.43 14.62 7.62
CA ALA A 525 20.21 13.90 7.96
C ALA A 525 19.55 13.33 6.69
N ARG A 526 19.42 14.12 5.60
CA ARG A 526 18.86 13.67 4.32
C ARG A 526 19.73 12.61 3.61
N LEU A 527 21.04 12.61 3.84
CA LEU A 527 21.94 11.58 3.31
C LEU A 527 21.99 10.29 4.16
N GLY A 528 21.25 10.24 5.28
CA GLY A 528 21.20 9.09 6.17
C GLY A 528 22.34 9.05 7.21
N TYR A 529 23.06 10.15 7.41
CA TYR A 529 24.13 10.28 8.39
C TYR A 529 23.70 11.09 9.63
N SER A 530 22.43 11.03 10.03
CA SER A 530 21.87 11.77 11.17
C SER A 530 22.59 11.52 12.49
N GLY A 531 23.21 10.35 12.67
CA GLY A 531 24.02 10.02 13.85
C GLY A 531 25.36 10.77 13.95
N MET A 532 25.78 11.50 12.93
CA MET A 532 27.02 12.31 12.93
C MET A 532 26.80 13.78 13.31
N SER A 533 25.55 14.21 13.47
CA SER A 533 25.18 15.58 13.89
C SER A 533 25.16 15.73 15.42
N GLY A 534 26.22 15.32 16.10
CA GLY A 534 26.32 15.27 17.57
C GLY A 534 26.45 16.64 18.29
N ARG A 535 26.16 17.76 17.65
CA ARG A 535 26.03 19.07 18.29
C ARG A 535 24.61 19.59 18.11
N ALA A 536 23.96 19.94 19.22
CA ALA A 536 22.74 20.74 19.18
C ALA A 536 22.99 21.94 18.28
N ASP A 537 22.08 22.15 17.32
CA ASP A 537 22.17 23.32 16.43
C ASP A 537 21.87 24.56 17.27
N LEU A 538 22.92 25.30 17.63
CA LEU A 538 22.78 26.52 18.44
C LEU A 538 21.84 27.53 17.75
N GLU A 539 21.88 27.61 16.45
CA GLU A 539 20.99 28.48 15.68
C GLU A 539 19.51 28.07 15.83
N GLU A 540 19.22 26.76 15.80
CA GLU A 540 17.88 26.24 15.99
C GLU A 540 17.37 26.44 17.44
N LEU A 541 18.26 26.30 18.41
CA LEU A 541 17.94 26.61 19.81
C LEU A 541 17.67 28.11 20.02
N HIS A 542 18.43 28.99 19.38
CA HIS A 542 18.17 30.43 19.40
C HIS A 542 16.87 30.80 18.69
N ARG A 543 16.52 30.14 17.57
CA ARG A 543 15.22 30.33 16.91
C ARG A 543 14.05 29.92 17.80
N ALA A 544 14.11 28.74 18.40
CA ALA A 544 13.09 28.26 19.34
C ALA A 544 12.91 29.22 20.52
N ARG A 545 14.04 29.73 21.03
CA ARG A 545 14.03 30.71 22.12
C ARG A 545 13.41 32.04 21.67
N CYS A 546 13.71 32.56 20.50
CA CYS A 546 13.06 33.75 19.93
C CYS A 546 11.54 33.58 19.83
N GLU A 547 11.08 32.38 19.41
CA GLU A 547 9.64 32.08 19.35
C GLU A 547 9.00 32.10 20.74
N GLU A 548 9.67 31.55 21.77
CA GLU A 548 9.22 31.65 23.17
C GLU A 548 9.20 33.09 23.68
N GLU A 549 10.25 33.85 23.38
CA GLU A 549 10.35 35.27 23.76
C GLU A 549 9.26 36.11 23.08
N ASN A 550 8.95 35.86 21.79
CA ASN A 550 7.84 36.51 21.09
C ASN A 550 6.49 36.27 21.78
N ALA A 551 6.24 35.04 22.23
CA ALA A 551 5.03 34.71 22.95
C ALA A 551 4.92 35.42 24.30
N VAL A 552 6.02 35.51 25.03
CA VAL A 552 6.07 36.19 26.34
C VAL A 552 6.03 37.72 26.20
N LEU A 553 6.68 38.29 25.18
CA LEU A 553 6.64 39.72 24.88
C LEU A 553 5.22 40.20 24.45
N ALA A 554 4.37 39.31 23.98
CA ALA A 554 2.96 39.60 23.71
C ALA A 554 2.17 39.91 25.00
N ASP A 555 2.52 39.28 26.11
CA ASP A 555 1.84 39.42 27.42
C ASP A 555 2.66 40.20 28.47
N GLY A 556 3.95 40.42 28.23
CA GLY A 556 4.84 41.04 29.21
C GLY A 556 6.16 41.49 28.61
N TYR A 557 7.18 41.66 29.43
CA TYR A 557 8.52 42.07 29.01
C TYR A 557 9.58 41.02 29.40
N VAL A 558 10.45 40.71 28.46
CA VAL A 558 11.62 39.83 28.64
C VAL A 558 12.88 40.61 28.30
N ALA A 559 13.90 40.53 29.14
CA ALA A 559 15.19 41.17 28.88
C ALA A 559 16.10 40.26 28.02
N ALA A 560 16.81 40.84 27.06
CA ALA A 560 17.82 40.15 26.28
C ALA A 560 18.95 39.60 27.17
N LYS A 561 19.53 38.45 26.78
CA LYS A 561 20.61 37.82 27.54
C LYS A 561 21.96 37.96 26.82
N PRO A 562 23.07 38.08 27.53
CA PRO A 562 24.38 38.28 26.92
C PRO A 562 24.90 37.12 26.07
N TYR A 563 24.28 35.95 26.16
CA TYR A 563 24.63 34.74 25.41
C TYR A 563 23.71 34.48 24.19
N ASP A 564 22.78 35.41 23.90
CA ASP A 564 21.89 35.30 22.74
C ASP A 564 22.66 35.65 21.46
N ASP A 565 22.29 35.00 20.36
CA ASP A 565 22.75 35.42 19.03
C ASP A 565 21.97 36.69 18.64
N HIS A 566 22.57 37.85 18.95
CA HIS A 566 21.89 39.11 18.85
C HIS A 566 21.49 39.46 17.44
N ASP A 567 22.28 39.09 16.40
CA ASP A 567 21.95 39.32 15.01
C ASP A 567 20.71 38.52 14.59
N LEU A 568 20.66 37.25 14.94
CA LEU A 568 19.54 36.35 14.66
C LEU A 568 18.26 36.80 15.40
N HIS A 569 18.38 37.17 16.69
CA HIS A 569 17.25 37.64 17.49
C HIS A 569 16.66 38.94 16.94
N ILE A 570 17.49 39.90 16.48
CA ILE A 570 17.03 41.15 15.87
C ILE A 570 16.25 40.84 14.59
N GLN A 571 16.73 39.93 13.74
CA GLN A 571 16.04 39.56 12.51
C GLN A 571 14.69 38.92 12.79
N LEU A 572 14.62 37.95 13.70
CA LEU A 572 13.40 37.21 13.99
C LEU A 572 12.34 38.07 14.70
N HIS A 573 12.74 38.87 15.70
CA HIS A 573 11.81 39.78 16.38
C HIS A 573 11.32 40.89 15.43
N THR A 574 12.17 41.37 14.52
CA THR A 574 11.75 42.37 13.49
C THR A 574 10.78 41.72 12.49
N ALA A 575 11.02 40.48 12.08
CA ALA A 575 10.11 39.74 11.20
C ALA A 575 8.74 39.52 11.86
N TYR A 576 8.73 39.20 13.16
CA TYR A 576 7.49 39.07 13.95
C TYR A 576 6.70 40.38 14.04
N LEU A 577 7.38 41.53 14.29
CA LEU A 577 6.78 42.84 14.29
C LEU A 577 6.15 43.23 12.96
N LEU A 578 6.83 42.88 11.85
CA LEU A 578 6.33 43.19 10.50
C LEU A 578 5.20 42.29 10.06
N GLY A 579 5.14 41.06 10.56
CA GLY A 579 4.14 40.05 10.21
C GLY A 579 2.84 40.13 11.01
N ASN A 580 2.83 40.79 12.18
CA ASN A 580 1.70 40.80 13.08
C ASN A 580 1.19 42.21 13.39
N GLN A 581 -0.11 42.41 13.50
CA GLN A 581 -0.72 43.64 13.98
C GLN A 581 -0.77 43.62 15.51
N LEU A 582 0.16 44.30 16.16
CA LEU A 582 0.30 44.31 17.61
C LEU A 582 -0.36 45.55 18.22
N SER A 583 -0.66 45.48 19.54
CA SER A 583 -1.08 46.64 20.29
C SER A 583 0.09 47.61 20.50
N ALA A 584 -0.18 48.90 20.67
CA ALA A 584 0.88 49.90 20.88
C ALA A 584 1.77 49.58 22.12
N GLN A 585 1.21 48.96 23.16
CA GLN A 585 1.95 48.53 24.34
C GLN A 585 2.90 47.35 24.06
N THR A 586 2.42 46.39 23.27
CA THR A 586 3.22 45.22 22.85
C THR A 586 4.35 45.66 21.92
N GLU A 587 4.04 46.55 20.96
CA GLU A 587 5.05 47.10 20.04
C GLU A 587 6.17 47.82 20.81
N GLU A 588 5.83 48.60 21.84
CA GLU A 588 6.83 49.26 22.70
C GLU A 588 7.72 48.28 23.47
N ALA A 589 7.14 47.16 23.95
CA ALA A 589 7.90 46.09 24.61
C ALA A 589 8.90 45.42 23.64
N PHE A 590 8.51 45.12 22.40
CA PHE A 590 9.38 44.59 21.37
C PHE A 590 10.47 45.58 20.95
N LEU A 591 10.16 46.84 20.77
CA LEU A 591 11.14 47.87 20.40
C LEU A 591 12.17 48.04 21.51
N ARG A 592 11.79 47.97 22.78
CA ARG A 592 12.69 48.00 23.91
C ARG A 592 13.62 46.79 23.94
N HIS A 593 13.09 45.59 23.74
CA HIS A 593 13.86 44.35 23.68
C HIS A 593 14.87 44.38 22.51
N LEU A 594 14.44 44.80 21.34
CA LEU A 594 15.33 45.01 20.16
C LEU A 594 16.42 46.03 20.43
N ALA A 595 16.14 47.08 21.22
CA ALA A 595 17.18 48.08 21.59
C ALA A 595 18.22 47.45 22.50
N GLU A 596 17.86 46.54 23.38
CA GLU A 596 18.81 45.80 24.22
C GLU A 596 19.75 44.92 23.37
N HIS A 597 19.19 44.13 22.43
CA HIS A 597 20.03 43.34 21.51
C HIS A 597 20.99 44.21 20.70
N LYS A 598 20.51 45.35 20.19
CA LYS A 598 21.38 46.32 19.47
C LYS A 598 22.45 46.92 20.34
N ASN A 599 22.23 47.09 21.65
CA ASN A 599 23.24 47.60 22.59
C ASN A 599 24.32 46.54 22.82
N TYR A 600 23.97 45.27 23.01
CA TYR A 600 24.93 44.17 23.13
C TYR A 600 25.81 44.03 21.90
N LEU A 601 25.23 44.12 20.66
CA LEU A 601 26.02 44.11 19.42
C LEU A 601 27.01 45.28 19.34
N LYS A 602 26.64 46.47 19.81
CA LYS A 602 27.56 47.63 19.86
C LYS A 602 28.69 47.44 20.84
N GLU A 603 28.43 46.83 21.99
CA GLU A 603 29.43 46.49 23.01
C GLU A 603 30.41 45.44 22.46
N GLU A 604 29.94 44.42 21.75
CA GLU A 604 30.79 43.42 21.09
C GLU A 604 31.66 44.02 19.97
N SER A 605 31.13 45.00 19.24
CA SER A 605 31.88 45.66 18.14
C SER A 605 32.95 46.68 18.65
N ASN A 606 32.85 47.11 19.90
CA ASN A 606 33.76 48.09 20.50
C ASN A 606 34.80 47.48 21.49
N GLY A 607 34.72 46.18 21.79
CA GLY A 607 35.68 45.43 22.60
C GLY A 607 36.58 44.56 21.73
#